data_ccd71ab1ba56482b323ca4bb05fbb410
#
_entry.id   ccd71ab1ba56482b323ca4bb05fbb410
#
_cell.length_a   1.000
_cell.length_b   1.000
_cell.length_c   1.000
_cell.angle_alpha   90.00
_cell.angle_beta   90.00
_cell.angle_gamma   90.00
#
_symmetry.space_group_name_H-M   'P 1'
#
loop_
_entity.id
_entity.type
_entity.pdbx_description
1 polymer ?
#
loop_
_entity_poly.entity_id
_entity_poly.type
_entity_poly.pdbx_seq_one_letter_code
_entity_poly.pdbx_strand_id
1 'polypeptide(L)'
;MRPSPILILLACAASIVCIACTATASAPAKPQAPDAGDTLAKIRALIGAAACTDGSQCHTLALGARPCGGPQAYLPWSSASTDGAALAVLGEQFRKERAAAIAASGEMSDCRFLPDPGAVCRAGTCQLNPPNLTGQSAI
;
A
#
# COMPACT_ATOMS: atom_id res chain seq x y z
N MET A 1 -4.00 -83.24 7.17
CA MET A 1 -5.44 -83.37 7.44
C MET A 1 -6.09 -82.00 7.15
N ARG A 2 -6.88 -82.00 6.07
CA ARG A 2 -7.83 -80.91 5.76
C ARG A 2 -9.02 -81.01 6.68
N PRO A 3 -9.77 -80.00 7.01
CA PRO A 3 -10.93 -79.57 6.28
C PRO A 3 -11.06 -78.04 6.15
N SER A 4 -11.47 -77.57 5.02
CA SER A 4 -12.82 -77.36 4.40
C SER A 4 -13.57 -76.10 4.88
N PRO A 5 -14.18 -75.39 3.96
CA PRO A 5 -14.54 -74.01 4.07
C PRO A 5 -15.98 -73.84 4.56
N ILE A 6 -16.24 -72.76 5.21
CA ILE A 6 -17.64 -72.36 5.44
C ILE A 6 -17.82 -70.92 4.91
N LEU A 7 -18.60 -70.87 3.86
CA LEU A 7 -19.31 -69.71 3.34
C LEU A 7 -19.96 -68.90 4.48
N ILE A 8 -19.74 -67.63 4.51
CA ILE A 8 -20.76 -66.74 5.02
C ILE A 8 -20.87 -65.59 4.02
N LEU A 9 -21.87 -65.70 3.19
CA LEU A 9 -22.56 -64.64 2.52
C LEU A 9 -23.25 -63.81 3.60
N LEU A 10 -23.10 -62.50 3.60
CA LEU A 10 -24.22 -61.60 3.89
C LEU A 10 -23.82 -60.13 3.81
N ALA A 11 -24.55 -59.47 2.94
CA ALA A 11 -25.03 -58.11 3.03
C ALA A 11 -24.04 -56.95 2.71
N CYS A 12 -23.98 -56.65 1.45
CA CYS A 12 -23.76 -55.30 0.94
C CYS A 12 -24.84 -54.36 1.45
N ALA A 13 -24.54 -53.54 2.45
CA ALA A 13 -25.30 -52.34 2.71
C ALA A 13 -24.63 -51.20 1.96
N ALA A 14 -25.20 -50.84 0.82
CA ALA A 14 -24.80 -49.68 0.04
C ALA A 14 -25.22 -48.40 0.78
N SER A 15 -24.29 -47.80 1.50
CA SER A 15 -24.47 -46.45 2.04
C SER A 15 -24.03 -45.45 0.97
N ILE A 16 -25.00 -44.97 0.21
CA ILE A 16 -24.83 -43.85 -0.70
C ILE A 16 -24.73 -42.59 0.17
N VAL A 17 -23.50 -42.16 0.45
CA VAL A 17 -23.25 -40.86 1.04
C VAL A 17 -23.38 -39.83 -0.08
N CYS A 18 -24.54 -39.18 -0.16
CA CYS A 18 -24.71 -37.95 -0.96
C CYS A 18 -23.87 -36.87 -0.37
N ILE A 19 -22.67 -36.65 -0.91
CA ILE A 19 -21.90 -35.43 -0.67
C ILE A 19 -22.63 -34.32 -1.42
N ALA A 20 -23.49 -33.59 -0.70
CA ALA A 20 -24.04 -32.32 -1.17
C ALA A 20 -22.88 -31.31 -1.27
N CYS A 21 -22.33 -31.13 -2.46
CA CYS A 21 -21.49 -29.97 -2.77
C CYS A 21 -22.37 -28.73 -2.66
N THR A 22 -22.34 -28.08 -1.51
CA THR A 22 -22.83 -26.72 -1.37
C THR A 22 -21.86 -25.83 -2.15
N ALA A 23 -22.18 -25.55 -3.41
CA ALA A 23 -21.55 -24.48 -4.17
C ALA A 23 -21.91 -23.17 -3.46
N THR A 24 -21.01 -22.70 -2.60
CA THR A 24 -21.04 -21.33 -2.10
C THR A 24 -20.84 -20.44 -3.32
N ALA A 25 -21.92 -19.90 -3.87
CA ALA A 25 -21.87 -18.84 -4.86
C ALA A 25 -21.19 -17.65 -4.18
N SER A 26 -19.90 -17.45 -4.46
CA SER A 26 -19.21 -16.22 -4.13
C SER A 26 -19.95 -15.09 -4.83
N ALA A 27 -20.61 -14.24 -4.07
CA ALA A 27 -21.18 -13.02 -4.59
C ALA A 27 -20.08 -12.25 -5.34
N PRO A 28 -20.38 -11.64 -6.51
CA PRO A 28 -19.40 -10.84 -7.22
C PRO A 28 -18.87 -9.75 -6.27
N ALA A 29 -17.57 -9.79 -5.99
CA ALA A 29 -16.91 -8.80 -5.17
C ALA A 29 -17.16 -7.43 -5.83
N LYS A 30 -17.85 -6.54 -5.12
CA LYS A 30 -18.02 -5.15 -5.54
C LYS A 30 -16.60 -4.61 -5.81
N PRO A 31 -16.38 -3.91 -6.94
CA PRO A 31 -15.07 -3.30 -7.19
C PRO A 31 -14.66 -2.47 -5.98
N GLN A 32 -13.69 -2.98 -5.24
CA GLN A 32 -13.16 -2.30 -4.06
C GLN A 32 -12.34 -1.13 -4.58
N ALA A 33 -12.65 0.08 -4.14
CA ALA A 33 -11.80 1.22 -4.43
C ALA A 33 -10.36 0.89 -4.01
N PRO A 34 -9.33 1.30 -4.80
CA PRO A 34 -7.94 1.03 -4.44
C PRO A 34 -7.69 1.47 -3.01
N ASP A 35 -7.14 0.56 -2.20
CA ASP A 35 -6.78 0.90 -0.82
C ASP A 35 -5.58 1.85 -0.85
N ALA A 36 -5.59 2.88 -0.01
CA ALA A 36 -4.47 3.81 0.15
C ALA A 36 -3.14 3.07 0.42
N GLY A 37 -3.19 1.88 1.03
CA GLY A 37 -2.04 1.01 1.22
C GLY A 37 -1.45 0.52 -0.10
N ASP A 38 -2.29 0.11 -1.05
CA ASP A 38 -1.86 -0.38 -2.37
C ASP A 38 -1.24 0.74 -3.21
N THR A 39 -1.82 1.95 -3.19
CA THR A 39 -1.28 3.09 -3.93
C THR A 39 0.06 3.54 -3.36
N LEU A 40 0.23 3.55 -2.04
CA LEU A 40 1.50 3.84 -1.39
C LEU A 40 2.59 2.81 -1.74
N ALA A 41 2.23 1.53 -1.80
CA ALA A 41 3.14 0.48 -2.22
C ALA A 41 3.62 0.68 -3.67
N LYS A 42 2.72 1.06 -4.59
CA LYS A 42 3.06 1.38 -5.99
C LYS A 42 3.98 2.60 -6.08
N ILE A 43 3.72 3.66 -5.31
CA ILE A 43 4.59 4.85 -5.23
C ILE A 43 6.00 4.43 -4.82
N ARG A 44 6.14 3.66 -3.75
CA ARG A 44 7.45 3.20 -3.25
C ARG A 44 8.17 2.32 -4.25
N ALA A 45 7.45 1.42 -4.91
CA ALA A 45 8.01 0.55 -5.95
C ALA A 45 8.51 1.36 -7.16
N LEU A 46 7.77 2.40 -7.58
CA LEU A 46 8.15 3.27 -8.68
C LEU A 46 9.37 4.15 -8.34
N ILE A 47 9.47 4.64 -7.13
CA ILE A 47 10.63 5.40 -6.63
C ILE A 47 11.87 4.48 -6.55
N GLY A 48 11.70 3.24 -6.11
CA GLY A 48 12.78 2.29 -5.92
C GLY A 48 13.87 2.82 -4.99
N ALA A 49 15.12 2.66 -5.38
CA ALA A 49 16.27 3.12 -4.61
C ALA A 49 16.51 4.64 -4.66
N ALA A 50 15.80 5.39 -5.51
CA ALA A 50 16.00 6.81 -5.77
C ALA A 50 17.48 7.15 -6.07
N ALA A 51 18.12 6.34 -6.91
CA ALA A 51 19.54 6.47 -7.23
C ALA A 51 19.86 7.82 -7.91
N CYS A 52 20.96 8.45 -7.52
CA CYS A 52 21.39 9.73 -8.03
C CYS A 52 22.91 9.85 -8.12
N THR A 53 23.37 10.73 -8.99
CA THR A 53 24.76 11.13 -9.11
C THR A 53 24.96 12.61 -8.83
N ASP A 54 23.87 13.38 -8.89
CA ASP A 54 23.85 14.84 -8.70
C ASP A 54 22.60 15.28 -7.94
N GLY A 55 22.71 16.35 -7.17
CA GLY A 55 21.63 16.90 -6.36
C GLY A 55 20.45 17.44 -7.18
N SER A 56 20.68 17.88 -8.42
CA SER A 56 19.62 18.35 -9.32
C SER A 56 18.65 17.26 -9.76
N GLN A 57 19.04 15.99 -9.61
CA GLN A 57 18.19 14.84 -9.88
C GLN A 57 17.22 14.55 -8.74
N CYS A 58 17.42 15.13 -7.56
CA CYS A 58 16.65 14.81 -6.37
C CYS A 58 15.49 15.77 -6.16
N HIS A 59 14.33 15.20 -6.01
CA HIS A 59 13.07 15.92 -5.83
C HIS A 59 12.28 15.33 -4.65
N THR A 60 11.25 16.05 -4.22
CA THR A 60 10.30 15.60 -3.21
C THR A 60 8.95 15.29 -3.84
N LEU A 61 8.28 14.28 -3.35
CA LEU A 61 6.88 14.01 -3.60
C LEU A 61 6.09 14.32 -2.33
N ALA A 62 5.18 15.28 -2.40
CA ALA A 62 4.20 15.53 -1.35
C ALA A 62 3.23 14.34 -1.26
N LEU A 63 3.08 13.72 -0.08
CA LEU A 63 2.39 12.46 0.09
C LEU A 63 1.14 12.61 0.96
N GLY A 64 0.01 12.12 0.45
CA GLY A 64 -1.24 12.05 1.19
C GLY A 64 -1.92 13.39 1.44
N ALA A 65 -2.78 13.41 2.45
CA ALA A 65 -3.52 14.59 2.88
C ALA A 65 -3.65 14.63 4.40
N ARG A 66 -3.87 15.82 4.95
CA ARG A 66 -4.17 16.07 6.38
C ARG A 66 -5.52 16.77 6.51
N PRO A 67 -6.23 16.63 7.65
CA PRO A 67 -7.53 17.27 7.87
C PRO A 67 -7.54 18.79 7.66
N CYS A 68 -6.48 19.48 8.09
CA CYS A 68 -6.33 20.92 7.92
C CYS A 68 -5.67 21.33 6.59
N GLY A 69 -5.52 20.38 5.66
CA GLY A 69 -4.84 20.60 4.38
C GLY A 69 -3.34 20.32 4.41
N GLY A 70 -2.76 20.27 3.21
CA GLY A 70 -1.36 19.93 3.01
C GLY A 70 -1.07 18.43 3.08
N PRO A 71 0.19 18.04 2.81
CA PRO A 71 0.62 16.65 2.81
C PRO A 71 0.84 16.14 4.24
N GLN A 72 0.76 14.82 4.40
CA GLN A 72 1.10 14.16 5.65
C GLN A 72 2.59 13.85 5.77
N ALA A 73 3.29 13.76 4.63
CA ALA A 73 4.72 13.45 4.55
C ALA A 73 5.31 13.87 3.20
N TYR A 74 6.62 13.73 3.06
CA TYR A 74 7.33 13.83 1.79
C TYR A 74 8.17 12.57 1.56
N LEU A 75 8.30 12.15 0.29
CA LEU A 75 9.23 11.10 -0.12
C LEU A 75 10.25 11.69 -1.09
N PRO A 76 11.55 11.36 -0.93
CA PRO A 76 12.56 11.72 -1.92
C PRO A 76 12.48 10.79 -3.11
N TRP A 77 12.72 11.31 -4.31
CA TRP A 77 12.79 10.53 -5.53
C TRP A 77 13.81 11.12 -6.50
N SER A 78 14.27 10.32 -7.46
CA SER A 78 15.27 10.73 -8.45
C SER A 78 14.69 10.76 -9.85
N SER A 79 14.82 11.90 -10.54
CA SER A 79 14.47 12.03 -11.96
C SER A 79 15.35 11.20 -12.88
N ALA A 80 16.50 10.72 -12.40
CA ALA A 80 17.37 9.82 -13.17
C ALA A 80 16.86 8.38 -13.22
N SER A 81 16.03 7.95 -12.28
CA SER A 81 15.56 6.55 -12.16
C SER A 81 14.05 6.39 -12.07
N THR A 82 13.29 7.47 -11.97
CA THR A 82 11.84 7.44 -11.74
C THR A 82 11.10 8.25 -12.81
N ASP A 83 10.02 7.70 -13.35
CA ASP A 83 9.08 8.45 -14.19
C ASP A 83 8.28 9.43 -13.31
N GLY A 84 8.66 10.70 -13.34
CA GLY A 84 8.03 11.76 -12.56
C GLY A 84 6.56 11.99 -12.91
N ALA A 85 6.15 11.77 -14.17
CA ALA A 85 4.76 11.93 -14.58
C ALA A 85 3.88 10.82 -13.99
N ALA A 86 4.32 9.57 -14.10
CA ALA A 86 3.63 8.44 -13.49
C ALA A 86 3.59 8.58 -11.95
N LEU A 87 4.68 9.06 -11.35
CA LEU A 87 4.75 9.29 -9.91
C LEU A 87 3.77 10.38 -9.45
N ALA A 88 3.62 11.47 -10.21
CA ALA A 88 2.66 12.53 -9.91
C ALA A 88 1.20 12.03 -9.94
N VAL A 89 0.86 11.17 -10.90
CA VAL A 89 -0.48 10.55 -10.99
C VAL A 89 -0.76 9.70 -9.74
N LEU A 90 0.17 8.85 -9.34
CA LEU A 90 0.03 8.03 -8.14
C LEU A 90 -0.03 8.86 -6.85
N GLY A 91 0.76 9.94 -6.77
CA GLY A 91 0.74 10.87 -5.65
C GLY A 91 -0.62 11.54 -5.48
N GLU A 92 -1.22 12.00 -6.59
CA GLU A 92 -2.55 12.61 -6.58
C GLU A 92 -3.65 11.59 -6.25
N GLN A 93 -3.54 10.36 -6.74
CA GLN A 93 -4.45 9.29 -6.38
C GLN A 93 -4.39 9.03 -4.86
N PHE A 94 -3.20 8.85 -4.30
CA PHE A 94 -3.01 8.63 -2.88
C PHE A 94 -3.56 9.79 -2.04
N ARG A 95 -3.34 11.03 -2.49
CA ARG A 95 -3.90 12.22 -1.83
C ARG A 95 -5.43 12.16 -1.73
N LYS A 96 -6.12 11.79 -2.84
CA LYS A 96 -7.58 11.65 -2.87
C LYS A 96 -8.08 10.53 -1.96
N GLU A 97 -7.42 9.38 -1.97
CA GLU A 97 -7.75 8.24 -1.10
C GLU A 97 -7.62 8.63 0.38
N ARG A 98 -6.54 9.31 0.75
CA ARG A 98 -6.34 9.80 2.11
C ARG A 98 -7.37 10.86 2.52
N ALA A 99 -7.69 11.81 1.64
CA ALA A 99 -8.71 12.82 1.91
C ALA A 99 -10.09 12.17 2.12
N ALA A 100 -10.45 11.16 1.34
CA ALA A 100 -11.70 10.42 1.50
C ALA A 100 -11.73 9.64 2.83
N ALA A 101 -10.61 9.00 3.22
CA ALA A 101 -10.49 8.29 4.49
C ALA A 101 -10.63 9.24 5.69
N ILE A 102 -10.01 10.41 5.64
CA ILE A 102 -10.13 11.46 6.66
C ILE A 102 -11.59 11.93 6.79
N ALA A 103 -12.25 12.19 5.68
CA ALA A 103 -13.66 12.61 5.67
C ALA A 103 -14.57 11.53 6.27
N ALA A 104 -14.28 10.26 6.01
CA ALA A 104 -15.07 9.14 6.53
C ALA A 104 -14.82 8.85 8.03
N SER A 105 -13.60 9.04 8.51
CA SER A 105 -13.21 8.73 9.90
C SER A 105 -13.42 9.88 10.87
N GLY A 106 -13.57 11.12 10.37
CA GLY A 106 -13.60 12.32 11.23
C GLY A 106 -12.24 12.60 11.91
N GLU A 107 -11.15 12.10 11.33
CA GLU A 107 -9.80 12.32 11.85
C GLU A 107 -9.51 13.81 12.04
N MET A 108 -8.98 14.16 13.19
CA MET A 108 -8.60 15.54 13.52
C MET A 108 -7.08 15.73 13.46
N SER A 109 -6.64 16.94 13.23
CA SER A 109 -5.22 17.31 13.17
C SER A 109 -4.94 18.51 14.07
N ASP A 110 -3.71 18.62 14.54
CA ASP A 110 -3.17 19.79 15.22
C ASP A 110 -2.95 21.00 14.29
N CYS A 111 -3.32 20.89 13.02
CA CYS A 111 -3.15 21.92 11.97
C CYS A 111 -1.72 22.44 11.79
N ARG A 112 -0.73 21.68 12.26
CA ARG A 112 0.67 22.07 12.10
C ARG A 112 1.08 21.99 10.62
N PHE A 113 1.63 23.08 10.12
CA PHE A 113 2.19 23.12 8.77
C PHE A 113 3.42 22.20 8.66
N LEU A 114 3.49 21.40 7.59
CA LEU A 114 4.64 20.58 7.25
C LEU A 114 5.31 21.16 6.01
N PRO A 115 6.41 21.92 6.17
CA PRO A 115 7.13 22.47 5.02
C PRO A 115 7.80 21.37 4.21
N ASP A 116 8.00 21.63 2.91
CA ASP A 116 8.80 20.75 2.07
C ASP A 116 10.27 20.86 2.52
N PRO A 117 10.89 19.73 2.94
CA PRO A 117 12.28 19.76 3.39
C PRO A 117 13.28 19.87 2.22
N GLY A 118 12.82 19.67 0.98
CA GLY A 118 13.70 19.47 -0.17
C GLY A 118 14.42 18.11 -0.12
N ALA A 119 15.12 17.79 -1.21
CA ALA A 119 15.89 16.56 -1.33
C ALA A 119 17.30 16.82 -1.85
N VAL A 120 18.25 15.97 -1.48
CA VAL A 120 19.67 16.09 -1.84
C VAL A 120 20.24 14.70 -2.13
N CYS A 121 21.20 14.63 -3.07
CA CYS A 121 21.93 13.38 -3.35
C CYS A 121 23.00 13.16 -2.28
N ARG A 122 22.87 12.08 -1.52
CA ARG A 122 23.87 11.64 -0.52
C ARG A 122 24.16 10.16 -0.71
N ALA A 123 25.43 9.83 -0.80
CA ALA A 123 25.89 8.44 -0.97
C ALA A 123 25.17 7.71 -2.13
N GLY A 124 24.93 8.41 -3.26
CA GLY A 124 24.30 7.85 -4.44
C GLY A 124 22.78 7.67 -4.36
N THR A 125 22.12 8.23 -3.34
CA THR A 125 20.66 8.10 -3.13
C THR A 125 20.06 9.45 -2.77
N CYS A 126 18.90 9.79 -3.34
CA CYS A 126 18.15 10.97 -2.95
C CYS A 126 17.58 10.80 -1.55
N GLN A 127 17.84 11.75 -0.69
CA GLN A 127 17.40 11.78 0.69
C GLN A 127 16.75 13.13 0.98
N LEU A 128 15.76 13.15 1.87
CA LEU A 128 15.21 14.39 2.37
C LEU A 128 16.27 15.14 3.19
N ASN A 129 16.28 16.46 3.08
CA ASN A 129 17.09 17.26 4.00
C ASN A 129 16.61 17.05 5.44
N PRO A 130 17.51 17.04 6.42
CA PRO A 130 17.12 17.00 7.82
C PRO A 130 16.27 18.24 8.14
N PRO A 131 15.28 18.12 9.03
CA PRO A 131 14.50 19.25 9.45
C PRO A 131 15.44 20.33 10.01
N ASN A 132 15.32 21.57 9.51
CA ASN A 132 16.07 22.70 10.04
C ASN A 132 15.60 22.98 11.48
N LEU A 133 16.34 22.47 12.46
CA LEU A 133 16.08 22.74 13.88
C LEU A 133 16.35 24.21 14.28
N THR A 134 16.90 25.01 13.38
CA THR A 134 17.25 26.43 13.62
C THR A 134 16.07 27.40 13.51
N GLY A 135 14.87 26.92 13.10
CA GLY A 135 13.68 27.77 12.91
C GLY A 135 12.61 27.67 13.99
N GLN A 136 12.79 26.83 15.01
CA GLN A 136 11.82 26.67 16.13
C GLN A 136 12.30 27.38 17.42
N SER A 137 12.92 28.53 17.28
CA SER A 137 13.16 29.39 18.45
C SER A 137 12.06 30.43 18.55
N ALA A 138 11.22 30.18 19.51
CA ALA A 138 10.45 31.13 20.33
C ALA A 138 9.53 32.15 19.62
N ILE A 139 8.27 31.92 19.78
CA ILE A 139 7.38 32.99 20.28
C ILE A 139 6.72 32.47 21.55
#